data_0391a0d31b68e6ebd0c71543b438adfa
#
_entry.id   0391a0d31b68e6ebd0c71543b438adfa
#
_cell.length_a   1.000
_cell.length_b   1.000
_cell.length_c   1.000
_cell.angle_alpha   90.00
_cell.angle_beta   90.00
_cell.angle_gamma   90.00
#
_symmetry.space_group_name_H-M   'P 1'
#
loop_
_entity.id
_entity.type
_entity.pdbx_description
1 polymer ?
#
loop_
_entity_poly.entity_id
_entity_poly.type
_entity_poly.pdbx_seq_one_letter_code
_entity_poly.pdbx_strand_id
1 'polypeptide(L)'
;MLLFTLGLAIFSSCKKDDPVTVNNVVEENKTKLVGTWNVNEIVDKDCNDPADNETQTFSCDTVDGVETCTLAALTFAADGTYTFSGSVTENGTVVSTEEGEGTWEIIDATQMTLCLEGNCTNETYMLTDNSFTTTSTDTEFGCTSTITATK
;
A
#
# COMPACT_ATOMS: atom_id res chain seq x y z
N MET A 1 -20.44 0.28 -72.67
CA MET A 1 -21.14 -0.08 -71.47
C MET A 1 -20.05 -0.42 -70.43
N LEU A 2 -19.68 0.59 -69.63
CA LEU A 2 -18.53 0.51 -68.73
C LEU A 2 -19.07 0.27 -67.32
N LEU A 3 -18.80 -0.92 -66.72
CA LEU A 3 -19.14 -1.21 -65.31
C LEU A 3 -18.01 -0.70 -64.42
N PHE A 4 -18.32 0.29 -63.57
CA PHE A 4 -17.49 0.73 -62.47
C PHE A 4 -17.79 -0.12 -61.25
N THR A 5 -16.87 -0.99 -60.83
CA THR A 5 -16.93 -1.68 -59.52
C THR A 5 -16.29 -0.79 -58.48
N LEU A 6 -17.12 -0.27 -57.59
CA LEU A 6 -16.71 0.54 -56.44
C LEU A 6 -16.24 -0.41 -55.32
N GLY A 7 -14.94 -0.51 -55.11
CA GLY A 7 -14.33 -1.27 -54.02
C GLY A 7 -14.46 -0.51 -52.69
N LEU A 8 -15.25 -1.03 -51.75
CA LEU A 8 -15.38 -0.51 -50.40
C LEU A 8 -14.15 -0.96 -49.57
N ALA A 9 -13.20 -0.07 -49.34
CA ALA A 9 -12.10 -0.29 -48.40
C ALA A 9 -12.61 -0.12 -46.99
N ILE A 10 -12.76 -1.24 -46.26
CA ILE A 10 -13.06 -1.24 -44.84
C ILE A 10 -11.74 -0.94 -44.09
N PHE A 11 -11.55 0.31 -43.68
CA PHE A 11 -10.48 0.65 -42.74
C PHE A 11 -10.85 0.07 -41.35
N SER A 12 -10.29 -1.09 -41.02
CA SER A 12 -10.28 -1.60 -39.64
C SER A 12 -9.40 -0.67 -38.81
N SER A 13 -10.02 0.26 -38.11
CA SER A 13 -9.36 1.10 -37.10
C SER A 13 -8.99 0.19 -35.91
N CYS A 14 -7.75 -0.31 -35.91
CA CYS A 14 -7.14 -0.75 -34.65
C CYS A 14 -7.13 0.46 -33.71
N LYS A 15 -8.01 0.44 -32.70
CA LYS A 15 -7.83 1.30 -31.53
C LYS A 15 -6.49 0.91 -30.90
N LYS A 16 -5.50 1.75 -31.09
CA LYS A 16 -4.28 1.75 -30.31
C LYS A 16 -4.72 2.05 -28.89
N ASP A 17 -4.52 1.12 -27.98
CA ASP A 17 -4.76 1.35 -26.55
C ASP A 17 -3.97 2.60 -26.16
N ASP A 18 -4.70 3.63 -25.74
CA ASP A 18 -4.14 4.95 -25.42
C ASP A 18 -3.26 4.82 -24.18
N PRO A 19 -1.99 5.25 -24.18
CA PRO A 19 -1.15 5.32 -23.00
C PRO A 19 -1.69 6.29 -21.92
N VAL A 20 -2.73 7.04 -22.25
CA VAL A 20 -3.43 7.99 -21.35
C VAL A 20 -4.12 7.29 -20.18
N THR A 21 -4.54 6.03 -20.30
CA THR A 21 -5.31 5.32 -19.26
C THR A 21 -4.44 4.95 -18.05
N VAL A 22 -3.18 4.58 -18.24
CA VAL A 22 -2.28 4.16 -17.15
C VAL A 22 -1.89 5.36 -16.28
N ASN A 23 -1.58 6.50 -16.90
CA ASN A 23 -1.22 7.72 -16.17
C ASN A 23 -2.37 8.24 -15.29
N ASN A 24 -3.63 8.11 -15.75
CA ASN A 24 -4.79 8.54 -14.97
C ASN A 24 -4.98 7.71 -13.69
N VAL A 25 -4.80 6.39 -13.76
CA VAL A 25 -4.93 5.49 -12.60
C VAL A 25 -3.83 5.76 -11.57
N VAL A 26 -2.58 5.97 -12.01
CA VAL A 26 -1.46 6.30 -11.13
C VAL A 26 -1.72 7.60 -10.37
N GLU A 27 -2.12 8.67 -11.06
CA GLU A 27 -2.39 9.98 -10.43
C GLU A 27 -3.63 9.93 -9.52
N GLU A 28 -4.67 9.18 -9.88
CA GLU A 28 -5.83 8.96 -9.02
C GLU A 28 -5.44 8.22 -7.74
N ASN A 29 -4.66 7.14 -7.85
CA ASN A 29 -4.20 6.37 -6.70
C ASN A 29 -3.23 7.17 -5.82
N LYS A 30 -2.34 7.99 -6.39
CA LYS A 30 -1.52 8.94 -5.62
C LYS A 30 -2.39 9.88 -4.79
N THR A 31 -3.42 10.46 -5.39
CA THR A 31 -4.34 11.37 -4.69
C THR A 31 -5.10 10.67 -3.56
N LYS A 32 -5.54 9.43 -3.78
CA LYS A 32 -6.25 8.63 -2.77
C LYS A 32 -5.35 8.19 -1.63
N LEU A 33 -4.09 7.85 -1.92
CA LEU A 33 -3.13 7.38 -0.92
C LEU A 33 -2.72 8.50 0.05
N VAL A 34 -2.60 9.74 -0.42
CA VAL A 34 -2.24 10.89 0.43
C VAL A 34 -3.17 11.02 1.64
N GLY A 35 -2.56 11.16 2.82
CA GLY A 35 -3.23 11.27 4.11
C GLY A 35 -2.75 10.24 5.13
N THR A 36 -3.42 10.21 6.29
CA THR A 36 -3.07 9.30 7.38
C THR A 36 -3.95 8.06 7.34
N TRP A 37 -3.30 6.91 7.49
CA TRP A 37 -3.88 5.58 7.51
C TRP A 37 -3.54 4.91 8.82
N ASN A 38 -4.57 4.53 9.59
CA ASN A 38 -4.39 3.78 10.83
C ASN A 38 -4.14 2.32 10.48
N VAL A 39 -3.00 1.79 10.91
CA VAL A 39 -2.67 0.38 10.71
C VAL A 39 -3.54 -0.46 11.64
N ASN A 40 -4.21 -1.45 11.08
CA ASN A 40 -5.05 -2.38 11.83
C ASN A 40 -4.30 -3.66 12.17
N GLU A 41 -3.48 -4.13 11.22
CA GLU A 41 -2.81 -5.41 11.33
C GLU A 41 -1.56 -5.45 10.45
N ILE A 42 -0.52 -6.14 10.93
CA ILE A 42 0.63 -6.60 10.16
C ILE A 42 0.67 -8.12 10.29
N VAL A 43 0.77 -8.82 9.16
CA VAL A 43 0.84 -10.29 9.11
C VAL A 43 2.08 -10.71 8.36
N ASP A 44 2.99 -11.41 9.05
CA ASP A 44 4.13 -12.10 8.47
C ASP A 44 3.82 -13.58 8.38
N LYS A 45 3.91 -14.15 7.18
CA LYS A 45 3.60 -15.56 6.90
C LYS A 45 4.49 -16.12 5.80
N ASP A 46 4.40 -17.44 5.65
CA ASP A 46 5.19 -18.19 4.66
C ASP A 46 6.70 -18.00 4.85
N CYS A 47 7.13 -17.70 6.09
CA CYS A 47 8.53 -17.51 6.45
C CYS A 47 9.32 -18.81 6.29
N ASN A 48 10.63 -18.70 6.01
CA ASN A 48 11.55 -19.85 5.93
C ASN A 48 11.57 -20.66 7.24
N ASP A 49 11.51 -19.97 8.40
CA ASP A 49 11.22 -20.59 9.69
C ASP A 49 9.76 -20.31 10.06
N PRO A 50 8.91 -21.34 10.22
CA PRO A 50 7.53 -21.16 10.66
C PRO A 50 7.37 -20.47 12.03
N ALA A 51 8.41 -20.42 12.85
CA ALA A 51 8.40 -19.70 14.12
C ALA A 51 8.44 -18.17 13.94
N ASP A 52 8.85 -17.70 12.76
CA ASP A 52 8.86 -16.28 12.40
C ASP A 52 7.51 -15.78 11.85
N ASN A 53 6.53 -16.70 11.65
CA ASN A 53 5.18 -16.29 11.29
C ASN A 53 4.54 -15.56 12.46
N GLU A 54 4.15 -14.30 12.24
CA GLU A 54 3.57 -13.44 13.27
C GLU A 54 2.34 -12.69 12.74
N THR A 55 1.44 -12.37 13.67
CA THR A 55 0.35 -11.42 13.41
C THR A 55 0.35 -10.40 14.53
N GLN A 56 0.57 -9.14 14.18
CA GLN A 56 0.48 -8.01 15.08
C GLN A 56 -0.79 -7.23 14.78
N THR A 57 -1.65 -7.08 15.80
CA THR A 57 -2.90 -6.29 15.72
C THR A 57 -2.72 -4.97 16.46
N PHE A 58 -3.22 -3.88 15.89
CA PHE A 58 -3.16 -2.55 16.48
C PHE A 58 -4.54 -2.18 17.02
N SER A 59 -4.70 -2.30 18.32
CA SER A 59 -5.97 -2.10 19.02
C SER A 59 -5.76 -1.72 20.49
N CYS A 60 -6.86 -1.46 21.19
CA CYS A 60 -6.87 -1.28 22.62
C CYS A 60 -7.51 -2.49 23.28
N ASP A 61 -6.86 -3.02 24.32
CA ASP A 61 -7.35 -4.11 25.15
C ASP A 61 -7.34 -3.70 26.62
N THR A 62 -8.26 -4.26 27.41
CA THR A 62 -8.30 -4.04 28.86
C THR A 62 -8.10 -5.36 29.60
N VAL A 63 -7.01 -5.45 30.34
CA VAL A 63 -6.68 -6.61 31.20
C VAL A 63 -6.53 -6.15 32.65
N ASP A 64 -7.25 -6.78 33.54
CA ASP A 64 -7.23 -6.47 34.98
C ASP A 64 -7.50 -4.98 35.31
N GLY A 65 -8.30 -4.30 34.49
CA GLY A 65 -8.63 -2.88 34.65
C GLY A 65 -7.57 -1.90 34.13
N VAL A 66 -6.52 -2.39 33.46
CA VAL A 66 -5.52 -1.58 32.76
C VAL A 66 -5.86 -1.62 31.26
N GLU A 67 -6.15 -0.46 30.68
CA GLU A 67 -6.30 -0.31 29.24
C GLU A 67 -4.92 -0.15 28.61
N THR A 68 -4.58 -1.04 27.67
CA THR A 68 -3.35 -0.95 26.88
C THR A 68 -3.74 -0.80 25.41
N CYS A 69 -3.29 0.27 24.77
CA CYS A 69 -3.47 0.47 23.34
C CYS A 69 -2.12 0.36 22.62
N THR A 70 -2.04 -0.51 21.61
CA THR A 70 -0.96 -0.51 20.62
C THR A 70 -1.53 0.09 19.35
N LEU A 71 -0.97 1.20 18.90
CA LEU A 71 -1.45 1.96 17.77
C LEU A 71 -0.31 2.19 16.78
N ALA A 72 -0.62 2.16 15.48
CA ALA A 72 0.32 2.54 14.44
C ALA A 72 -0.40 3.31 13.31
N ALA A 73 0.32 4.19 12.66
CA ALA A 73 -0.18 4.94 11.51
C ALA A 73 0.89 5.14 10.45
N LEU A 74 0.45 5.16 9.20
CA LEU A 74 1.22 5.56 8.02
C LEU A 74 0.65 6.88 7.52
N THR A 75 1.49 7.90 7.31
CA THR A 75 1.06 9.17 6.73
C THR A 75 1.82 9.42 5.44
N PHE A 76 1.11 9.41 4.32
CA PHE A 76 1.65 9.67 2.98
C PHE A 76 1.44 11.13 2.60
N ALA A 77 2.53 11.83 2.28
CA ALA A 77 2.52 13.22 1.84
C ALA A 77 2.52 13.32 0.30
N ALA A 78 1.96 14.40 -0.23
CA ALA A 78 1.85 14.61 -1.68
C ALA A 78 3.20 14.82 -2.39
N ASP A 79 4.26 15.09 -1.64
CA ASP A 79 5.63 15.26 -2.17
C ASP A 79 6.40 13.92 -2.35
N GLY A 80 5.73 12.79 -2.07
CA GLY A 80 6.34 11.46 -2.16
C GLY A 80 7.08 11.02 -0.90
N THR A 81 6.93 11.72 0.22
CA THR A 81 7.42 11.27 1.53
C THR A 81 6.34 10.54 2.31
N TYR A 82 6.72 9.65 3.21
CA TYR A 82 5.81 9.08 4.19
C TYR A 82 6.47 9.00 5.57
N THR A 83 5.64 8.99 6.59
CA THR A 83 6.06 8.71 7.96
C THR A 83 5.31 7.51 8.51
N PHE A 84 6.00 6.69 9.28
CA PHE A 84 5.42 5.68 10.14
C PHE A 84 5.49 6.17 11.59
N SER A 85 4.42 5.97 12.35
CA SER A 85 4.43 6.21 13.79
C SER A 85 3.73 5.07 14.50
N GLY A 86 4.37 4.55 15.56
CA GLY A 86 3.84 3.55 16.47
C GLY A 86 3.83 4.08 17.89
N SER A 87 2.85 3.67 18.70
CA SER A 87 2.82 3.99 20.12
C SER A 87 2.14 2.89 20.93
N VAL A 88 2.62 2.70 22.16
CA VAL A 88 1.94 1.92 23.18
C VAL A 88 1.54 2.88 24.31
N THR A 89 0.28 2.81 24.72
CA THR A 89 -0.24 3.59 25.85
C THR A 89 -0.82 2.67 26.91
N GLU A 90 -0.66 3.03 28.19
CA GLU A 90 -1.32 2.38 29.32
C GLU A 90 -2.15 3.42 30.07
N ASN A 91 -3.45 3.16 30.22
CA ASN A 91 -4.42 4.08 30.82
C ASN A 91 -4.29 5.53 30.27
N GLY A 92 -4.09 5.66 28.95
CA GLY A 92 -3.91 6.93 28.26
C GLY A 92 -2.53 7.58 28.42
N THR A 93 -1.59 6.95 29.10
CA THR A 93 -0.20 7.44 29.23
C THR A 93 0.68 6.73 28.21
N VAL A 94 1.43 7.48 27.40
CA VAL A 94 2.37 6.91 26.42
C VAL A 94 3.53 6.27 27.15
N VAL A 95 3.77 4.97 26.92
CA VAL A 95 4.86 4.18 27.51
C VAL A 95 5.95 3.86 26.51
N SER A 96 5.63 3.85 25.21
CA SER A 96 6.60 3.64 24.14
C SER A 96 6.15 4.35 22.87
N THR A 97 7.10 4.83 22.06
CA THR A 97 6.88 5.37 20.69
C THR A 97 7.94 4.83 19.75
N GLU A 98 7.54 4.64 18.50
CA GLU A 98 8.41 4.33 17.38
C GLU A 98 8.05 5.25 16.22
N GLU A 99 9.04 5.77 15.53
CA GLU A 99 8.84 6.66 14.37
C GLU A 99 9.85 6.32 13.27
N GLY A 100 9.43 6.46 12.03
CA GLY A 100 10.26 6.29 10.85
C GLY A 100 9.78 7.19 9.72
N GLU A 101 10.69 7.51 8.82
CA GLU A 101 10.38 8.30 7.63
C GLU A 101 11.00 7.69 6.37
N GLY A 102 10.34 7.89 5.25
CA GLY A 102 10.80 7.34 3.98
C GLY A 102 10.16 8.03 2.78
N THR A 103 10.32 7.40 1.62
CA THR A 103 9.71 7.88 0.37
C THR A 103 8.86 6.81 -0.27
N TRP A 104 7.88 7.23 -1.05
CA TRP A 104 6.96 6.34 -1.76
C TRP A 104 6.74 6.79 -3.19
N GLU A 105 6.48 5.81 -4.06
CA GLU A 105 6.10 6.03 -5.44
C GLU A 105 5.11 4.96 -5.91
N ILE A 106 4.04 5.36 -6.59
CA ILE A 106 3.14 4.43 -7.28
C ILE A 106 3.70 4.17 -8.68
N ILE A 107 3.98 2.90 -8.97
CA ILE A 107 4.52 2.43 -10.25
C ILE A 107 3.38 2.24 -11.26
N ASP A 108 2.33 1.53 -10.84
CA ASP A 108 1.15 1.23 -11.67
C ASP A 108 -0.11 1.02 -10.79
N ALA A 109 -1.16 0.41 -11.34
CA ALA A 109 -2.42 0.19 -10.64
C ALA A 109 -2.33 -0.76 -9.44
N THR A 110 -1.25 -1.55 -9.33
CA THR A 110 -1.09 -2.65 -8.37
C THR A 110 0.25 -2.66 -7.66
N GLN A 111 1.23 -1.87 -8.13
CA GLN A 111 2.59 -1.86 -7.62
C GLN A 111 3.01 -0.47 -7.16
N MET A 112 3.69 -0.43 -6.03
CA MET A 112 4.33 0.75 -5.47
C MET A 112 5.73 0.41 -4.96
N THR A 113 6.55 1.44 -4.78
CA THR A 113 7.84 1.35 -4.09
C THR A 113 7.74 2.09 -2.77
N LEU A 114 8.18 1.46 -1.70
CA LEU A 114 8.43 2.09 -0.41
C LEU A 114 9.93 2.03 -0.10
N CYS A 115 10.49 3.16 0.32
CA CYS A 115 11.89 3.24 0.72
C CYS A 115 11.98 3.75 2.16
N LEU A 116 12.62 2.98 3.05
CA LEU A 116 12.91 3.37 4.42
C LEU A 116 14.43 3.41 4.60
N GLU A 117 14.96 4.53 5.09
CA GLU A 117 16.42 4.71 5.31
C GLU A 117 17.30 4.35 4.09
N GLY A 118 16.77 4.57 2.86
CA GLY A 118 17.45 4.26 1.61
C GLY A 118 17.31 2.80 1.13
N ASN A 119 16.70 1.91 1.90
CA ASN A 119 16.32 0.57 1.47
C ASN A 119 14.95 0.62 0.82
N CYS A 120 14.85 0.21 -0.44
CA CYS A 120 13.61 0.26 -1.21
C CYS A 120 13.06 -1.14 -1.48
N THR A 121 11.78 -1.33 -1.25
CA THR A 121 11.03 -2.53 -1.59
C THR A 121 9.95 -2.22 -2.62
N ASN A 122 9.75 -3.15 -3.56
CA ASN A 122 8.60 -3.10 -4.46
C ASN A 122 7.49 -3.94 -3.85
N GLU A 123 6.33 -3.33 -3.67
CA GLU A 123 5.20 -3.93 -3.00
C GLU A 123 4.00 -3.99 -3.93
N THR A 124 3.21 -5.04 -3.81
CA THR A 124 1.86 -5.03 -4.38
C THR A 124 0.92 -4.32 -3.43
N TYR A 125 0.01 -3.50 -3.95
CA TYR A 125 -0.96 -2.81 -3.12
C TYR A 125 -2.38 -2.92 -3.65
N MET A 126 -3.34 -2.77 -2.73
CA MET A 126 -4.76 -2.55 -3.02
C MET A 126 -5.21 -1.30 -2.28
N LEU A 127 -5.92 -0.41 -2.97
CA LEU A 127 -6.34 0.87 -2.45
C LEU A 127 -7.80 1.15 -2.80
N THR A 128 -8.58 1.50 -1.79
CA THR A 128 -9.92 2.07 -1.90
C THR A 128 -9.96 3.43 -1.22
N ASP A 129 -11.11 4.07 -1.13
CA ASP A 129 -11.23 5.36 -0.45
C ASP A 129 -10.96 5.27 1.07
N ASN A 130 -11.19 4.08 1.68
CA ASN A 130 -11.10 3.89 3.13
C ASN A 130 -10.20 2.71 3.56
N SER A 131 -9.62 1.98 2.63
CA SER A 131 -8.79 0.81 2.92
C SER A 131 -7.54 0.81 2.06
N PHE A 132 -6.40 0.55 2.68
CA PHE A 132 -5.11 0.38 2.07
C PHE A 132 -4.50 -0.94 2.56
N THR A 133 -4.05 -1.76 1.62
CA THR A 133 -3.32 -2.99 1.93
C THR A 133 -2.07 -3.02 1.07
N THR A 134 -0.93 -3.32 1.67
CA THR A 134 0.32 -3.56 0.94
C THR A 134 0.93 -4.90 1.32
N THR A 135 1.59 -5.53 0.36
CA THR A 135 2.24 -6.84 0.55
C THR A 135 3.61 -6.81 -0.07
N SER A 136 4.61 -7.15 0.72
CA SER A 136 6.01 -7.31 0.33
C SER A 136 6.52 -8.71 0.65
N THR A 137 7.67 -9.07 0.08
CA THR A 137 8.39 -10.29 0.45
C THR A 137 9.74 -9.89 1.01
N ASP A 138 9.98 -10.23 2.26
CA ASP A 138 11.30 -10.15 2.87
C ASP A 138 12.18 -11.28 2.33
N THR A 139 13.28 -10.92 1.68
CA THR A 139 14.18 -11.90 1.06
C THR A 139 15.17 -12.54 2.05
N GLU A 140 15.36 -11.93 3.21
CA GLU A 140 16.26 -12.43 4.25
C GLU A 140 15.59 -13.55 5.06
N PHE A 141 14.37 -13.30 5.53
CA PHE A 141 13.57 -14.26 6.30
C PHE A 141 12.63 -15.10 5.43
N GLY A 142 12.46 -14.73 4.16
CA GLY A 142 11.56 -15.38 3.20
C GLY A 142 10.08 -15.16 3.52
N CYS A 143 9.77 -14.23 4.43
CA CYS A 143 8.40 -13.93 4.85
C CYS A 143 7.65 -13.13 3.78
N THR A 144 6.35 -13.39 3.68
CA THR A 144 5.40 -12.48 3.02
C THR A 144 4.77 -11.61 4.09
N SER A 145 5.10 -10.31 4.09
CA SER A 145 4.56 -9.32 5.01
C SER A 145 3.37 -8.58 4.38
N THR A 146 2.26 -8.51 5.10
CA THR A 146 1.06 -7.79 4.65
C THR A 146 0.65 -6.79 5.71
N ILE A 147 0.54 -5.52 5.32
CA ILE A 147 0.03 -4.42 6.16
C ILE A 147 -1.38 -4.08 5.70
N THR A 148 -2.32 -4.01 6.64
CA THR A 148 -3.69 -3.55 6.39
C THR A 148 -3.98 -2.31 7.22
N ALA A 149 -4.47 -1.25 6.57
CA ALA A 149 -4.75 0.03 7.20
C ALA A 149 -6.05 0.65 6.70
N THR A 150 -6.64 1.54 7.51
CA THR A 150 -7.87 2.28 7.21
C THR A 150 -7.75 3.76 7.51
N LYS A 151 -8.54 4.60 6.81
CA LYS A 151 -8.72 6.03 7.10
C LYS A 151 -9.75 6.26 8.19
#